data_34f18ae48c3a45b6098023ae6ad1d96f
#
_entry.id   34f18ae48c3a45b6098023ae6ad1d96f
#
_cell.length_a   1.000
_cell.length_b   1.000
_cell.length_c   1.000
_cell.angle_alpha   90.00
_cell.angle_beta   90.00
_cell.angle_gamma   90.00
#
_symmetry.space_group_name_H-M   'P 1'
#
loop_
_entity.id
_entity.type
_entity.pdbx_description
1 polymer ?
#
loop_
_entity_poly.entity_id
_entity_poly.type
_entity_poly.pdbx_seq_one_letter_code
_entity_poly.pdbx_strand_id
1 'polypeptide(L)'
;MSGEYPILLRRRALNALRWAEKAFEDGDYDTAVREAEYAAQLYLKSLIYRVLGEEIRGDSIRELLGVLVSALLEEGFSEEANALADYVRRRRRELAELSDAHIRATYGLIEYTRASAEMLIRITRDLVEILRELEMRLFAGEETKTNK
;
A
#
# COMPACT_ATOMS: atom_id res chain seq x y z
N MET A 1 3.74 21.66 -6.97
CA MET A 1 4.64 20.52 -7.24
C MET A 1 4.45 19.36 -6.29
N SER A 2 4.37 19.63 -4.99
CA SER A 2 4.18 18.56 -3.99
C SER A 2 2.90 17.75 -4.19
N GLY A 3 1.84 18.36 -4.74
CA GLY A 3 0.58 17.66 -4.98
C GLY A 3 0.59 16.72 -6.18
N GLU A 4 1.45 16.94 -7.14
CA GLU A 4 1.53 16.14 -8.36
C GLU A 4 2.23 14.80 -8.15
N TYR A 5 3.27 14.78 -7.36
CA TYR A 5 4.05 13.56 -7.15
C TYR A 5 3.26 12.48 -6.40
N PRO A 6 2.56 12.80 -5.30
CA PRO A 6 1.72 11.78 -4.67
C PRO A 6 0.61 11.25 -5.58
N ILE A 7 0.03 12.11 -6.43
CA ILE A 7 -0.98 11.66 -7.39
C ILE A 7 -0.37 10.67 -8.40
N LEU A 8 0.85 10.96 -8.86
CA LEU A 8 1.55 10.07 -9.77
C LEU A 8 1.86 8.72 -9.10
N LEU A 9 2.34 8.75 -7.85
CA LEU A 9 2.61 7.52 -7.10
C LEU A 9 1.35 6.69 -6.92
N ARG A 10 0.23 7.34 -6.59
CA ARG A 10 -1.06 6.66 -6.45
C ARG A 10 -1.48 5.98 -7.75
N ARG A 11 -1.35 6.68 -8.86
CA ARG A 11 -1.69 6.12 -10.17
C ARG A 11 -0.82 4.91 -10.50
N ARG A 12 0.47 5.00 -10.21
CA ARG A 12 1.39 3.88 -10.41
C ARG A 12 1.05 2.69 -9.51
N ALA A 13 0.61 2.98 -8.28
CA ALA A 13 0.16 1.94 -7.35
C ALA A 13 -1.04 1.18 -7.91
N LEU A 14 -2.05 1.92 -8.39
CA LEU A 14 -3.26 1.29 -8.94
C LEU A 14 -2.97 0.52 -10.22
N ASN A 15 -2.04 1.01 -11.04
CA ASN A 15 -1.60 0.27 -12.22
C ASN A 15 -0.88 -1.02 -11.84
N ALA A 16 -0.01 -0.97 -10.81
CA ALA A 16 0.68 -2.17 -10.34
C ALA A 16 -0.31 -3.21 -9.82
N LEU A 17 -1.35 -2.78 -9.11
CA LEU A 17 -2.38 -3.70 -8.63
C LEU A 17 -3.11 -4.37 -9.79
N ARG A 18 -3.43 -3.63 -10.83
CA ARG A 18 -4.07 -4.18 -12.02
C ARG A 18 -3.17 -5.24 -12.69
N TRP A 19 -1.88 -4.96 -12.80
CA TRP A 19 -0.93 -5.93 -13.38
C TRP A 19 -0.73 -7.15 -12.47
N ALA A 20 -0.82 -6.98 -11.14
CA ALA A 20 -0.79 -8.10 -10.23
C ALA A 20 -1.96 -9.05 -10.51
N GLU A 21 -3.15 -8.51 -10.68
CA GLU A 21 -4.35 -9.30 -10.96
C GLU A 21 -4.25 -10.00 -12.31
N LYS A 22 -3.72 -9.31 -13.32
CA LYS A 22 -3.54 -9.92 -14.63
C LYS A 22 -2.52 -11.05 -14.62
N ALA A 23 -1.40 -10.85 -13.94
CA ALA A 23 -0.39 -11.90 -13.78
C ALA A 23 -0.98 -13.11 -13.07
N PHE A 24 -1.80 -12.87 -12.05
CA PHE A 24 -2.46 -13.95 -11.33
C PHE A 24 -3.38 -14.75 -12.26
N GLU A 25 -4.16 -14.08 -13.08
CA GLU A 25 -5.03 -14.74 -14.05
C GLU A 25 -4.24 -15.59 -15.06
N ASP A 26 -3.05 -15.12 -15.41
CA ASP A 26 -2.18 -15.82 -16.36
C ASP A 26 -1.37 -16.96 -15.70
N GLY A 27 -1.51 -17.15 -14.39
CA GLY A 27 -0.77 -18.18 -13.67
C GLY A 27 0.65 -17.82 -13.33
N ASP A 28 1.05 -16.57 -13.52
CA ASP A 28 2.39 -16.09 -13.15
C ASP A 28 2.35 -15.51 -11.74
N TYR A 29 2.43 -16.42 -10.76
CA TYR A 29 2.22 -16.07 -9.36
C TYR A 29 3.35 -15.25 -8.77
N ASP A 30 4.59 -15.50 -9.18
CA ASP A 30 5.73 -14.71 -8.70
C ASP A 30 5.61 -13.25 -9.14
N THR A 31 5.27 -13.01 -10.40
CA THR A 31 5.04 -11.65 -10.89
C THR A 31 3.83 -11.02 -10.17
N ALA A 32 2.77 -11.81 -9.97
CA ALA A 32 1.58 -11.30 -9.28
C ALA A 32 1.92 -10.77 -7.89
N VAL A 33 2.69 -11.52 -7.11
CA VAL A 33 3.02 -11.07 -5.74
C VAL A 33 4.01 -9.91 -5.75
N ARG A 34 4.95 -9.86 -6.68
CA ARG A 34 5.87 -8.72 -6.79
C ARG A 34 5.10 -7.43 -7.09
N GLU A 35 4.16 -7.49 -8.04
CA GLU A 35 3.36 -6.32 -8.39
C GLU A 35 2.39 -5.93 -7.27
N ALA A 36 1.85 -6.91 -6.54
CA ALA A 36 1.00 -6.61 -5.39
C ALA A 36 1.77 -5.86 -4.30
N GLU A 37 2.97 -6.35 -3.96
CA GLU A 37 3.83 -5.69 -2.99
C GLU A 37 4.18 -4.27 -3.44
N TYR A 38 4.53 -4.12 -4.71
CA TYR A 38 4.86 -2.82 -5.28
C TYR A 38 3.68 -1.84 -5.20
N ALA A 39 2.48 -2.33 -5.49
CA ALA A 39 1.27 -1.51 -5.39
C ALA A 39 1.06 -0.98 -3.97
N ALA A 40 1.19 -1.86 -2.98
CA ALA A 40 1.04 -1.47 -1.57
C ALA A 40 2.10 -0.44 -1.18
N GLN A 41 3.34 -0.68 -1.58
CA GLN A 41 4.45 0.21 -1.28
C GLN A 41 4.22 1.61 -1.85
N LEU A 42 3.85 1.69 -3.12
CA LEU A 42 3.63 2.98 -3.78
C LEU A 42 2.45 3.74 -3.20
N TYR A 43 1.36 3.05 -2.87
CA TYR A 43 0.20 3.73 -2.28
C TYR A 43 0.53 4.28 -0.90
N LEU A 44 1.24 3.50 -0.08
CA LEU A 44 1.70 3.96 1.23
C LEU A 44 2.59 5.19 1.10
N LYS A 45 3.55 5.16 0.19
CA LYS A 45 4.44 6.30 -0.03
C LYS A 45 3.69 7.53 -0.50
N SER A 46 2.70 7.34 -1.38
CA SER A 46 1.84 8.42 -1.84
C SER A 46 1.14 9.12 -0.67
N LEU A 47 0.51 8.34 0.20
CA LEU A 47 -0.25 8.89 1.31
C LEU A 47 0.67 9.51 2.37
N ILE A 48 1.79 8.87 2.68
CA ILE A 48 2.78 9.43 3.61
C ILE A 48 3.27 10.78 3.10
N TYR A 49 3.57 10.88 1.81
CA TYR A 49 3.99 12.14 1.21
C TYR A 49 2.95 13.24 1.42
N ARG A 50 1.67 12.91 1.21
CA ARG A 50 0.59 13.90 1.40
C ARG A 50 0.47 14.34 2.86
N VAL A 51 0.67 13.42 3.80
CA VAL A 51 0.55 13.73 5.24
C VAL A 51 1.76 14.53 5.74
N LEU A 52 2.96 14.11 5.38
CA LEU A 52 4.20 14.73 5.87
C LEU A 52 4.73 15.86 5.01
N GLY A 53 4.36 15.91 3.74
CA GLY A 53 4.87 16.90 2.81
C GLY A 53 6.26 16.58 2.28
N GLU A 54 6.76 15.38 2.55
CA GLU A 54 8.09 14.97 2.09
C GLU A 54 8.15 13.50 1.75
N GLU A 55 9.10 13.16 0.90
CA GLU A 55 9.31 11.79 0.46
C GLU A 55 10.00 10.97 1.56
N ILE A 56 9.53 9.74 1.74
CA ILE A 56 10.10 8.81 2.71
C ILE A 56 10.84 7.71 1.96
N ARG A 57 12.04 7.41 2.40
CA ARG A 57 12.84 6.31 1.88
C ARG A 57 12.46 5.02 2.60
N GLY A 58 12.72 3.91 1.95
CA GLY A 58 12.46 2.58 2.49
C GLY A 58 11.40 1.87 1.68
N ASP A 59 11.47 0.56 1.69
CA ASP A 59 10.64 -0.28 0.84
C ASP A 59 9.78 -1.26 1.63
N SER A 60 10.04 -1.42 2.93
CA SER A 60 9.29 -2.37 3.74
C SER A 60 7.88 -1.86 4.01
N ILE A 61 6.89 -2.65 3.62
CA ILE A 61 5.48 -2.35 3.87
C ILE A 61 5.25 -2.15 5.37
N ARG A 62 5.85 -3.00 6.21
CA ARG A 62 5.69 -2.92 7.67
C ARG A 62 6.23 -1.63 8.22
N GLU A 63 7.41 -1.21 7.77
CA GLU A 63 8.00 0.05 8.20
C GLU A 63 7.19 1.25 7.72
N LEU A 64 6.73 1.21 6.47
CA LEU A 64 5.92 2.29 5.90
C LEU A 64 4.59 2.44 6.65
N LEU A 65 3.97 1.33 7.04
CA LEU A 65 2.75 1.39 7.85
C LEU A 65 3.01 2.04 9.20
N GLY A 66 4.14 1.71 9.85
CA GLY A 66 4.53 2.34 11.10
C GLY A 66 4.75 3.84 10.93
N VAL A 67 5.41 4.24 9.86
CA VAL A 67 5.64 5.66 9.56
C VAL A 67 4.31 6.38 9.38
N LEU A 68 3.37 5.78 8.65
CA LEU A 68 2.06 6.40 8.42
C LEU A 68 1.28 6.56 9.72
N VAL A 69 1.25 5.53 10.58
CA VAL A 69 0.57 5.63 11.87
C VAL A 69 1.16 6.77 12.69
N SER A 70 2.50 6.84 12.78
CA SER A 70 3.18 7.90 13.52
C SER A 70 2.88 9.29 12.96
N ALA A 71 2.89 9.42 11.64
CA ALA A 71 2.60 10.68 10.97
C ALA A 71 1.18 11.15 11.27
N LEU A 72 0.22 10.23 11.24
CA LEU A 72 -1.17 10.55 11.54
C LEU A 72 -1.34 11.03 12.98
N LEU A 73 -0.65 10.38 13.93
CA LEU A 73 -0.68 10.81 15.33
C LEU A 73 -0.10 12.21 15.50
N GLU A 74 1.04 12.47 14.88
CA GLU A 74 1.70 13.78 14.97
C GLU A 74 0.83 14.90 14.39
N GLU A 75 0.07 14.61 13.33
CA GLU A 75 -0.78 15.60 12.69
C GLU A 75 -2.16 15.71 13.36
N GLY A 76 -2.41 15.00 14.45
CA GLY A 76 -3.64 15.09 15.19
C GLY A 76 -4.76 14.18 14.72
N PHE A 77 -4.50 13.26 13.80
CA PHE A 77 -5.49 12.32 13.30
C PHE A 77 -5.48 11.03 14.13
N SER A 78 -5.80 11.17 15.42
CA SER A 78 -5.71 10.05 16.37
C SER A 78 -6.67 8.90 16.05
N GLU A 79 -7.90 9.21 15.66
CA GLU A 79 -8.87 8.17 15.32
C GLU A 79 -8.41 7.35 14.12
N GLU A 80 -7.95 8.03 13.08
CA GLU A 80 -7.47 7.39 11.85
C GLU A 80 -6.21 6.58 12.13
N ALA A 81 -5.30 7.11 12.95
CA ALA A 81 -4.09 6.39 13.35
C ALA A 81 -4.41 5.11 14.11
N ASN A 82 -5.34 5.19 15.05
CA ASN A 82 -5.74 4.03 15.86
C ASN A 82 -6.44 2.97 15.01
N ALA A 83 -7.29 3.39 14.09
CA ALA A 83 -7.98 2.46 13.19
C ALA A 83 -6.98 1.73 12.30
N LEU A 84 -6.00 2.44 11.76
CA LEU A 84 -4.97 1.83 10.92
C LEU A 84 -4.10 0.87 11.75
N ALA A 85 -3.70 1.28 12.97
CA ALA A 85 -2.92 0.42 13.85
C ALA A 85 -3.66 -0.87 14.21
N ASP A 86 -4.98 -0.79 14.44
CA ASP A 86 -5.81 -1.95 14.71
C ASP A 86 -5.86 -2.89 13.52
N TYR A 87 -6.02 -2.35 12.32
CA TYR A 87 -6.00 -3.15 11.10
C TYR A 87 -4.67 -3.89 10.96
N VAL A 88 -3.56 -3.19 11.17
CA VAL A 88 -2.21 -3.77 11.06
C VAL A 88 -2.05 -4.92 12.06
N ARG A 89 -2.53 -4.76 13.30
CA ARG A 89 -2.45 -5.83 14.30
C ARG A 89 -3.27 -7.05 13.90
N ARG A 90 -4.48 -6.82 13.40
CA ARG A 90 -5.37 -7.93 12.99
C ARG A 90 -4.86 -8.69 11.78
N ARG A 91 -4.11 -8.01 10.91
CA ARG A 91 -3.59 -8.59 9.68
C ARG A 91 -2.07 -8.75 9.70
N ARG A 92 -1.49 -8.83 10.89
CA ARG A 92 -0.03 -8.86 11.05
C ARG A 92 0.64 -9.91 10.18
N ARG A 93 0.09 -11.13 10.17
CA ARG A 93 0.69 -12.23 9.44
C ARG A 93 0.70 -11.99 7.93
N GLU A 94 -0.45 -11.62 7.41
CA GLU A 94 -0.58 -11.39 5.97
C GLU A 94 0.27 -10.21 5.51
N LEU A 95 0.31 -9.14 6.30
CA LEU A 95 1.12 -7.97 5.97
C LEU A 95 2.62 -8.27 6.05
N ALA A 96 3.03 -9.11 6.99
CA ALA A 96 4.42 -9.53 7.08
C ALA A 96 4.82 -10.33 5.83
N GLU A 97 3.97 -11.24 5.39
CA GLU A 97 4.23 -12.00 4.18
C GLU A 97 4.27 -11.11 2.94
N LEU A 98 3.38 -10.13 2.85
CA LEU A 98 3.40 -9.17 1.76
C LEU A 98 4.69 -8.36 1.76
N SER A 99 5.13 -7.94 2.94
CA SER A 99 6.36 -7.15 3.09
C SER A 99 7.60 -7.91 2.55
N ASP A 100 7.62 -9.23 2.69
CA ASP A 100 8.73 -10.06 2.23
C ASP A 100 8.56 -10.57 0.80
N ALA A 101 7.39 -10.36 0.21
CA ALA A 101 7.04 -11.00 -1.06
C ALA A 101 7.94 -10.61 -2.22
N HIS A 102 8.38 -9.35 -2.28
CA HIS A 102 9.22 -8.90 -3.37
C HIS A 102 10.54 -9.68 -3.43
N ILE A 103 11.18 -9.83 -2.27
CA ILE A 103 12.46 -10.55 -2.19
C ILE A 103 12.27 -12.03 -2.46
N ARG A 104 11.25 -12.63 -1.87
CA ARG A 104 10.96 -14.05 -2.06
C ARG A 104 10.61 -14.40 -3.51
N ALA A 105 9.80 -13.55 -4.15
CA ALA A 105 9.39 -13.78 -5.53
C ALA A 105 10.54 -13.60 -6.52
N THR A 106 11.52 -12.78 -6.17
CA THR A 106 12.67 -12.50 -7.04
C THR A 106 13.82 -13.45 -6.81
N TYR A 107 14.12 -13.78 -5.56
CA TYR A 107 15.34 -14.52 -5.18
C TYR A 107 15.07 -15.82 -4.44
N GLY A 108 13.82 -16.12 -4.10
CA GLY A 108 13.48 -17.32 -3.34
C GLY A 108 13.69 -18.59 -4.15
N LEU A 109 13.88 -19.69 -3.45
CA LEU A 109 14.10 -20.99 -4.07
C LEU A 109 12.80 -21.69 -4.47
N ILE A 110 11.66 -21.24 -3.95
CA ILE A 110 10.37 -21.88 -4.15
C ILE A 110 9.42 -20.84 -4.77
N GLU A 111 8.73 -21.26 -5.83
CA GLU A 111 7.73 -20.43 -6.48
C GLU A 111 6.49 -20.25 -5.61
N TYR A 112 5.84 -19.12 -5.75
CA TYR A 112 4.57 -18.90 -5.08
C TYR A 112 3.50 -19.82 -5.69
N THR A 113 2.60 -20.32 -4.82
CA THR A 113 1.46 -21.11 -5.27
C THR A 113 0.29 -20.20 -5.58
N ARG A 114 -0.73 -20.76 -6.26
CA ARG A 114 -1.97 -20.02 -6.50
C ARG A 114 -2.58 -19.52 -5.17
N ALA A 115 -2.64 -20.38 -4.16
CA ALA A 115 -3.23 -20.04 -2.87
C ALA A 115 -2.50 -18.90 -2.17
N SER A 116 -1.16 -18.96 -2.14
CA SER A 116 -0.37 -17.90 -1.48
C SER A 116 -0.44 -16.59 -2.25
N ALA A 117 -0.40 -16.64 -3.58
CA ALA A 117 -0.56 -15.43 -4.40
C ALA A 117 -1.94 -14.81 -4.22
N GLU A 118 -2.98 -15.64 -4.19
CA GLU A 118 -4.35 -15.15 -3.98
C GLU A 118 -4.49 -14.43 -2.65
N MET A 119 -3.92 -14.99 -1.59
CA MET A 119 -3.95 -14.37 -0.27
C MET A 119 -3.24 -13.01 -0.28
N LEU A 120 -2.08 -12.92 -0.94
CA LEU A 120 -1.32 -11.68 -0.99
C LEU A 120 -2.01 -10.60 -1.84
N ILE A 121 -2.67 -10.99 -2.93
CA ILE A 121 -3.45 -10.04 -3.72
C ILE A 121 -4.64 -9.53 -2.90
N ARG A 122 -5.29 -10.44 -2.17
CA ARG A 122 -6.44 -10.08 -1.33
C ARG A 122 -6.06 -9.07 -0.25
N ILE A 123 -4.95 -9.32 0.47
CA ILE A 123 -4.52 -8.37 1.51
C ILE A 123 -4.09 -7.04 0.89
N THR A 124 -3.51 -7.06 -0.31
CA THR A 124 -3.15 -5.82 -0.99
C THR A 124 -4.38 -5.01 -1.37
N ARG A 125 -5.42 -5.66 -1.90
CA ARG A 125 -6.69 -4.99 -2.21
C ARG A 125 -7.30 -4.36 -0.97
N ASP A 126 -7.34 -5.11 0.12
CA ASP A 126 -7.88 -4.62 1.39
C ASP A 126 -7.10 -3.40 1.88
N LEU A 127 -5.78 -3.48 1.84
CA LEU A 127 -4.93 -2.38 2.28
C LEU A 127 -5.15 -1.14 1.40
N VAL A 128 -5.16 -1.31 0.09
CA VAL A 128 -5.38 -0.19 -0.84
C VAL A 128 -6.74 0.46 -0.58
N GLU A 129 -7.77 -0.34 -0.34
CA GLU A 129 -9.11 0.18 -0.04
C GLU A 129 -9.12 1.00 1.25
N ILE A 130 -8.47 0.48 2.30
CA ILE A 130 -8.36 1.18 3.57
C ILE A 130 -7.61 2.50 3.41
N LEU A 131 -6.51 2.48 2.65
CA LEU A 131 -5.73 3.68 2.39
C LEU A 131 -6.51 4.71 1.57
N ARG A 132 -7.32 4.26 0.62
CA ARG A 132 -8.17 5.16 -0.17
C ARG A 132 -9.22 5.83 0.69
N GLU A 133 -9.88 5.09 1.55
CA GLU A 133 -10.86 5.65 2.47
C GLU A 133 -10.20 6.65 3.42
N LEU A 134 -9.03 6.30 3.92
CA LEU A 134 -8.25 7.18 4.78
C LEU A 134 -7.90 8.47 4.05
N GLU A 135 -7.41 8.36 2.83
CA GLU A 135 -7.06 9.51 2.00
C GLU A 135 -8.25 10.43 1.79
N MET A 136 -9.41 9.86 1.50
CA MET A 136 -10.63 10.64 1.32
C MET A 136 -11.03 11.41 2.56
N ARG A 137 -10.91 10.79 3.73
CA ARG A 137 -11.23 11.45 5.00
C ARG A 137 -10.28 12.60 5.30
N LEU A 138 -8.98 12.37 5.08
CA LEU A 138 -7.95 13.36 5.41
C LEU A 138 -7.96 14.56 4.47
N PHE A 139 -8.27 14.34 3.19
CA PHE A 139 -8.10 15.36 2.15
C PHE A 139 -9.37 15.64 1.35
N ALA A 140 -10.52 15.39 1.94
CA ALA A 140 -11.81 15.62 1.27
C ALA A 140 -11.96 17.07 0.78
N GLY A 141 -11.54 18.04 1.59
CA GLY A 141 -11.62 19.45 1.22
C GLY A 141 -10.72 19.81 0.05
N GLU A 142 -9.53 19.22 0.00
CA GLU A 142 -8.58 19.45 -1.08
C GLU A 142 -9.06 18.86 -2.39
N GLU A 143 -9.63 17.65 -2.35
CA GLU A 143 -10.15 17.00 -3.55
C GLU A 143 -11.35 17.73 -4.12
N THR A 144 -12.20 18.26 -3.26
CA THR A 144 -13.32 19.09 -3.68
C THR A 144 -12.84 20.34 -4.43
N LYS A 145 -11.76 20.97 -3.93
CA LYS A 145 -11.16 22.13 -4.57
C LYS A 145 -10.48 21.77 -5.89
N THR A 146 -9.83 20.62 -5.94
CA THR A 146 -9.10 20.18 -7.11
C THR A 146 -10.04 19.84 -8.27
N ASN A 147 -11.23 19.37 -7.98
CA ASN A 147 -12.21 18.96 -8.99
C ASN A 147 -13.01 20.14 -9.56
N LYS A 148 -12.74 21.33 -9.09
CA LYS A 148 -13.30 22.53 -9.66
C LYS A 148 -12.31 23.17 -10.63
#